data_5107f7f9cbb288559d9f47965c86890e
#
_entry.id   5107f7f9cbb288559d9f47965c86890e
#
_cell.length_a   1.000
_cell.length_b   1.000
_cell.length_c   1.000
_cell.angle_alpha   90.00
_cell.angle_beta   90.00
_cell.angle_gamma   90.00
#
_symmetry.space_group_name_H-M   'P 1'
#
loop_
_entity.id
_entity.type
_entity.pdbx_description
1 polymer ?
#
loop_
_entity_poly.entity_id
_entity_poly.type
_entity_poly.pdbx_seq_one_letter_code
_entity_poly.pdbx_strand_id
1 'polypeptide(L)'
;MSTNRFEFIKKIGQGSFGTVYKAKDTNTDQFVAVKIESEGSDRLHIENKLYIDLNNYKNDFIPKLIWFGKKNNHNLVVMEFLGPSLSKLHNYCGNKFSTTTVCHIAIQCIHIMEFIHNHGIIHRDIKPDNFTVGYGDKNKQIYVIDFGLSKRYINTETYTHIPYNNDKGFTGSYRYSSVRNHKGVELSRRDDIESVCNMLIYFLKSRLPWQ
;
A
#
# COMPACT_ATOMS: atom_id res chain seq x y z
N MET A 1 -27.11 4.01 -3.46
CA MET A 1 -26.57 4.10 -4.84
C MET A 1 -26.43 2.70 -5.37
N SER A 2 -26.90 2.45 -6.59
CA SER A 2 -27.01 1.11 -7.12
C SER A 2 -25.62 0.48 -7.36
N THR A 3 -25.48 -0.77 -6.92
CA THR A 3 -24.27 -1.60 -7.10
C THR A 3 -23.98 -1.95 -8.56
N ASN A 4 -24.83 -1.54 -9.50
CA ASN A 4 -24.65 -1.70 -10.95
C ASN A 4 -23.72 -0.63 -11.55
N ARG A 5 -23.22 0.32 -10.74
CA ARG A 5 -22.31 1.37 -11.20
C ARG A 5 -20.96 0.81 -11.67
N PHE A 6 -20.48 -0.30 -11.11
CA PHE A 6 -19.16 -0.82 -11.42
C PHE A 6 -19.28 -2.14 -12.20
N GLU A 7 -18.86 -2.10 -13.46
CA GLU A 7 -18.81 -3.27 -14.34
C GLU A 7 -17.46 -3.98 -14.21
N PHE A 8 -17.47 -5.19 -13.64
CA PHE A 8 -16.27 -5.98 -13.44
C PHE A 8 -15.74 -6.52 -14.77
N ILE A 9 -14.44 -6.30 -15.03
CA ILE A 9 -13.78 -6.71 -16.29
C ILE A 9 -12.93 -7.96 -16.05
N LYS A 10 -11.98 -7.89 -15.10
CA LYS A 10 -11.08 -9.02 -14.78
C LYS A 10 -10.48 -8.88 -13.40
N LYS A 11 -10.13 -10.02 -12.81
CA LYS A 11 -9.31 -10.09 -11.61
C LYS A 11 -7.88 -9.64 -11.93
N ILE A 12 -7.30 -8.77 -11.08
CA ILE A 12 -5.96 -8.20 -11.24
C ILE A 12 -5.03 -8.49 -10.07
N GLY A 13 -5.59 -8.91 -8.94
CA GLY A 13 -4.82 -9.27 -7.75
C GLY A 13 -5.63 -10.11 -6.77
N GLN A 14 -4.90 -10.83 -5.91
CA GLN A 14 -5.45 -11.53 -4.75
C GLN A 14 -4.43 -11.46 -3.64
N GLY A 15 -4.85 -11.09 -2.45
CA GLY A 15 -4.04 -11.05 -1.24
C GLY A 15 -4.78 -11.68 -0.07
N SER A 16 -4.14 -11.66 1.10
CA SER A 16 -4.69 -12.22 2.36
C SER A 16 -5.99 -11.53 2.80
N PHE A 17 -6.23 -10.30 2.32
CA PHE A 17 -7.36 -9.47 2.77
C PHE A 17 -8.47 -9.33 1.72
N GLY A 18 -8.33 -9.98 0.57
CA GLY A 18 -9.36 -9.92 -0.46
C GLY A 18 -8.87 -10.06 -1.88
N THR A 19 -9.79 -9.91 -2.80
CA THR A 19 -9.54 -9.97 -4.25
C THR A 19 -9.73 -8.60 -4.88
N VAL A 20 -8.83 -8.22 -5.79
CA VAL A 20 -8.89 -6.95 -6.51
C VAL A 20 -9.26 -7.19 -7.97
N TYR A 21 -10.23 -6.44 -8.45
CA TYR A 21 -10.71 -6.48 -9.83
C TYR A 21 -10.47 -5.15 -10.53
N LYS A 22 -10.15 -5.20 -11.82
CA LYS A 22 -10.36 -4.07 -12.72
C LYS A 22 -11.84 -4.01 -13.06
N ALA A 23 -12.42 -2.82 -12.92
CA ALA A 23 -13.81 -2.56 -13.30
C ALA A 23 -13.90 -1.24 -14.07
N LYS A 24 -15.05 -0.96 -14.68
CA LYS A 24 -15.40 0.30 -15.32
C LYS A 24 -16.48 0.98 -14.48
N ASP A 25 -16.27 2.25 -14.14
CA ASP A 25 -17.30 3.07 -13.53
C ASP A 25 -18.23 3.62 -14.62
N THR A 26 -19.48 3.15 -14.65
CA THR A 26 -20.47 3.53 -15.65
C THR A 26 -20.88 5.01 -15.60
N ASN A 27 -20.64 5.71 -14.47
CA ASN A 27 -20.94 7.12 -14.33
C ASN A 27 -19.88 8.01 -14.97
N THR A 28 -18.62 7.57 -15.02
CA THR A 28 -17.48 8.40 -15.48
C THR A 28 -16.79 7.82 -16.71
N ASP A 29 -17.16 6.60 -17.12
CA ASP A 29 -16.55 5.82 -18.19
C ASP A 29 -15.06 5.47 -17.93
N GLN A 30 -14.57 5.67 -16.69
CA GLN A 30 -13.19 5.45 -16.30
C GLN A 30 -12.97 4.06 -15.71
N PHE A 31 -11.73 3.55 -15.83
CA PHE A 31 -11.33 2.34 -15.13
C PHE A 31 -11.10 2.62 -13.64
N VAL A 32 -11.50 1.66 -12.81
CA VAL A 32 -11.35 1.67 -11.37
C VAL A 32 -10.81 0.33 -10.87
N ALA A 33 -10.18 0.33 -9.70
CA ALA A 33 -9.83 -0.88 -8.97
C ALA A 33 -10.87 -1.12 -7.86
N VAL A 34 -11.44 -2.33 -7.84
CA VAL A 34 -12.43 -2.74 -6.83
C VAL A 34 -11.82 -3.84 -5.97
N LYS A 35 -11.53 -3.54 -4.69
CA LYS A 35 -11.08 -4.51 -3.70
C LYS A 35 -12.32 -5.05 -2.97
N ILE A 36 -12.48 -6.37 -2.98
CA ILE A 36 -13.56 -7.10 -2.29
C ILE A 36 -12.93 -7.86 -1.14
N GLU A 37 -13.44 -7.64 0.06
CA GLU A 37 -12.95 -8.28 1.28
C GLU A 37 -13.30 -9.77 1.31
N SER A 38 -12.40 -10.57 1.88
CA SER A 38 -12.67 -11.98 2.19
C SER A 38 -13.74 -12.10 3.28
N GLU A 39 -14.55 -13.16 3.24
CA GLU A 39 -15.56 -13.43 4.27
C GLU A 39 -14.96 -13.47 5.67
N GLY A 40 -15.69 -12.91 6.65
CA GLY A 40 -15.28 -12.92 8.06
C GLY A 40 -14.18 -11.94 8.44
N SER A 41 -13.78 -11.04 7.56
CA SER A 41 -12.80 -9.99 7.83
C SER A 41 -13.50 -8.62 7.93
N ASP A 42 -13.08 -7.80 8.91
CA ASP A 42 -13.48 -6.39 9.03
C ASP A 42 -12.30 -5.44 8.77
N ARG A 43 -11.20 -5.95 8.21
CA ARG A 43 -9.96 -5.17 8.01
C ARG A 43 -10.11 -4.09 6.95
N LEU A 44 -10.93 -4.33 5.94
CA LEU A 44 -11.19 -3.35 4.90
C LEU A 44 -11.86 -2.07 5.44
N HIS A 45 -12.62 -2.19 6.52
CA HIS A 45 -13.19 -1.03 7.21
C HIS A 45 -12.11 -0.15 7.87
N ILE A 46 -11.10 -0.77 8.48
CA ILE A 46 -9.95 -0.06 9.09
C ILE A 46 -9.10 0.58 8.00
N GLU A 47 -8.78 -0.19 6.96
CA GLU A 47 -8.04 0.28 5.79
C GLU A 47 -8.74 1.47 5.12
N ASN A 48 -10.08 1.39 4.94
CA ASN A 48 -10.86 2.47 4.35
C ASN A 48 -10.82 3.76 5.18
N LYS A 49 -10.83 3.70 6.50
CA LYS A 49 -10.68 4.89 7.35
C LYS A 49 -9.36 5.60 7.08
N LEU A 50 -8.26 4.84 6.92
CA LEU A 50 -6.95 5.41 6.60
C LEU A 50 -6.93 6.03 5.19
N TYR A 51 -7.56 5.38 4.20
CA TYR A 51 -7.72 5.99 2.87
C TYR A 51 -8.52 7.29 2.91
N ILE A 52 -9.63 7.34 3.65
CA ILE A 52 -10.43 8.56 3.83
C ILE A 52 -9.56 9.66 4.45
N ASP A 53 -8.89 9.36 5.56
CA ASP A 53 -8.04 10.32 6.26
C ASP A 53 -6.95 10.88 5.34
N LEU A 54 -6.22 10.02 4.64
CA LEU A 54 -5.13 10.44 3.75
C LEU A 54 -5.63 11.17 2.49
N ASN A 55 -6.81 10.81 1.96
CA ASN A 55 -7.40 11.47 0.80
C ASN A 55 -7.98 12.86 1.13
N ASN A 56 -8.17 13.23 2.40
CA ASN A 56 -8.53 14.59 2.82
C ASN A 56 -7.41 15.61 2.57
N TYR A 57 -6.19 15.14 2.36
CA TYR A 57 -5.03 15.98 2.07
C TYR A 57 -4.68 15.91 0.59
N LYS A 58 -4.29 17.06 0.01
CA LYS A 58 -3.80 17.09 -1.37
C LYS A 58 -2.50 16.28 -1.46
N ASN A 59 -2.54 15.21 -2.24
CA ASN A 59 -1.38 14.34 -2.47
C ASN A 59 -1.49 13.63 -3.83
N ASP A 60 -0.32 13.15 -4.30
CA ASP A 60 -0.20 12.34 -5.51
C ASP A 60 0.39 10.95 -5.20
N PHE A 61 0.35 10.51 -3.93
CA PHE A 61 1.01 9.30 -3.45
C PHE A 61 0.04 8.17 -3.10
N ILE A 62 -1.22 8.53 -2.85
CA ILE A 62 -2.27 7.60 -2.42
C ILE A 62 -3.35 7.57 -3.50
N PRO A 63 -3.81 6.40 -3.94
CA PRO A 63 -4.91 6.33 -4.91
C PRO A 63 -6.16 7.03 -4.37
N LYS A 64 -6.87 7.75 -5.25
CA LYS A 64 -8.12 8.37 -4.87
C LYS A 64 -9.15 7.32 -4.49
N LEU A 65 -9.75 7.49 -3.31
CA LEU A 65 -10.91 6.71 -2.90
C LEU A 65 -12.14 7.23 -3.65
N ILE A 66 -12.80 6.36 -4.42
CA ILE A 66 -13.97 6.70 -5.24
C ILE A 66 -15.26 6.33 -4.54
N TRP A 67 -15.29 5.15 -3.91
CA TRP A 67 -16.46 4.67 -3.20
C TRP A 67 -16.10 3.55 -2.21
N PHE A 68 -16.86 3.47 -1.14
CA PHE A 68 -16.82 2.38 -0.16
C PHE A 68 -18.24 1.97 0.21
N GLY A 69 -18.48 0.66 0.40
CA GLY A 69 -19.78 0.14 0.82
C GLY A 69 -19.86 -1.37 0.83
N LYS A 70 -21.07 -1.89 1.02
CA LYS A 70 -21.35 -3.33 1.04
C LYS A 70 -22.13 -3.77 -0.18
N LYS A 71 -21.79 -4.95 -0.73
CA LYS A 71 -22.54 -5.68 -1.73
C LYS A 71 -22.53 -7.18 -1.39
N ASN A 72 -23.71 -7.83 -1.35
CA ASN A 72 -23.83 -9.26 -1.05
C ASN A 72 -23.03 -9.66 0.21
N ASN A 73 -23.15 -8.90 1.27
CA ASN A 73 -22.47 -9.09 2.56
C ASN A 73 -20.93 -8.88 2.56
N HIS A 74 -20.31 -8.54 1.43
CA HIS A 74 -18.90 -8.22 1.34
C HIS A 74 -18.67 -6.70 1.42
N ASN A 75 -17.62 -6.27 2.11
CA ASN A 75 -17.14 -4.90 2.03
C ASN A 75 -16.38 -4.70 0.71
N LEU A 76 -16.65 -3.60 0.03
CA LEU A 76 -15.98 -3.20 -1.20
C LEU A 76 -15.36 -1.82 -1.05
N VAL A 77 -14.11 -1.69 -1.51
CA VAL A 77 -13.44 -0.40 -1.69
C VAL A 77 -13.19 -0.21 -3.18
N VAL A 78 -13.60 0.93 -3.71
CA VAL A 78 -13.37 1.34 -5.10
C VAL A 78 -12.42 2.52 -5.11
N MET A 79 -11.32 2.39 -5.82
CA MET A 79 -10.27 3.39 -5.88
C MET A 79 -9.78 3.62 -7.31
N GLU A 80 -9.00 4.66 -7.50
CA GLU A 80 -8.31 4.98 -8.75
C GLU A 80 -7.59 3.73 -9.29
N PHE A 81 -7.76 3.48 -10.59
CA PHE A 81 -7.06 2.38 -11.25
C PHE A 81 -5.61 2.78 -11.53
N LEU A 82 -4.69 1.98 -11.02
CA LEU A 82 -3.25 2.21 -11.17
C LEU A 82 -2.63 1.21 -12.16
N GLY A 83 -1.39 1.47 -12.52
CA GLY A 83 -0.56 0.61 -13.35
C GLY A 83 0.00 -0.61 -12.59
N PRO A 84 1.02 -1.27 -13.12
CA PRO A 84 1.64 -2.42 -12.49
C PRO A 84 2.40 -2.04 -11.21
N SER A 85 2.52 -3.02 -10.28
CA SER A 85 3.39 -2.87 -9.11
C SER A 85 4.88 -2.87 -9.49
N LEU A 86 5.71 -2.31 -8.60
CA LEU A 86 7.17 -2.36 -8.77
C LEU A 86 7.68 -3.81 -8.80
N SER A 87 7.00 -4.75 -8.13
CA SER A 87 7.29 -6.17 -8.23
C SER A 87 7.13 -6.70 -9.66
N LYS A 88 5.99 -6.39 -10.30
CA LYS A 88 5.74 -6.78 -11.70
C LYS A 88 6.72 -6.14 -12.67
N LEU A 89 7.03 -4.86 -12.47
CA LEU A 89 8.01 -4.14 -13.30
C LEU A 89 9.42 -4.68 -13.12
N HIS A 90 9.83 -5.00 -11.88
CA HIS A 90 11.12 -5.59 -11.60
C HIS A 90 11.28 -6.96 -12.30
N ASN A 91 10.27 -7.81 -12.21
CA ASN A 91 10.24 -9.09 -12.92
C ASN A 91 10.31 -8.90 -14.44
N TYR A 92 9.54 -7.95 -14.98
CA TYR A 92 9.56 -7.63 -16.42
C TYR A 92 10.94 -7.15 -16.90
N CYS A 93 11.69 -6.44 -16.05
CA CYS A 93 13.07 -5.98 -16.33
C CYS A 93 14.14 -7.03 -16.05
N GLY A 94 13.80 -8.32 -15.98
CA GLY A 94 14.75 -9.40 -15.72
C GLY A 94 15.26 -9.43 -14.30
N ASN A 95 14.42 -9.04 -13.33
CA ASN A 95 14.71 -8.98 -11.90
C ASN A 95 15.84 -8.03 -11.50
N LYS A 96 16.07 -6.98 -12.28
CA LYS A 96 17.09 -5.98 -11.96
C LYS A 96 16.70 -4.61 -12.51
N PHE A 97 16.75 -3.58 -11.67
CA PHE A 97 16.65 -2.20 -12.10
C PHE A 97 18.03 -1.55 -12.24
N SER A 98 18.16 -0.56 -13.13
CA SER A 98 19.35 0.30 -13.19
C SER A 98 19.46 1.13 -11.91
N THR A 99 20.69 1.55 -11.55
CA THR A 99 20.93 2.46 -10.43
C THR A 99 20.10 3.73 -10.57
N THR A 100 20.03 4.32 -11.74
CA THR A 100 19.21 5.51 -12.01
C THR A 100 17.74 5.27 -11.69
N THR A 101 17.17 4.13 -12.15
CA THR A 101 15.78 3.75 -11.86
C THR A 101 15.56 3.61 -10.34
N VAL A 102 16.49 2.95 -9.63
CA VAL A 102 16.38 2.77 -8.17
C VAL A 102 16.47 4.11 -7.44
N CYS A 103 17.32 5.04 -7.88
CA CYS A 103 17.38 6.40 -7.30
C CYS A 103 16.05 7.15 -7.47
N HIS A 104 15.42 7.08 -8.66
CA HIS A 104 14.11 7.70 -8.87
C HIS A 104 13.01 7.07 -8.00
N ILE A 105 13.03 5.74 -7.84
CA ILE A 105 12.12 5.04 -6.93
C ILE A 105 12.38 5.48 -5.47
N ALA A 106 13.65 5.55 -5.06
CA ALA A 106 14.02 5.92 -3.70
C ALA A 106 13.50 7.31 -3.31
N ILE A 107 13.69 8.31 -4.17
CA ILE A 107 13.21 9.68 -3.94
C ILE A 107 11.69 9.68 -3.72
N GLN A 108 10.95 9.01 -4.59
CA GLN A 108 9.49 8.97 -4.45
C GLN A 108 9.05 8.17 -3.21
N CYS A 109 9.68 7.02 -2.91
CA CYS A 109 9.38 6.27 -1.70
C CYS A 109 9.61 7.08 -0.42
N ILE A 110 10.67 7.89 -0.35
CA ILE A 110 10.94 8.75 0.80
C ILE A 110 9.86 9.83 0.94
N HIS A 111 9.45 10.49 -0.14
CA HIS A 111 8.36 11.46 -0.10
C HIS A 111 7.02 10.81 0.30
N ILE A 112 6.75 9.58 -0.15
CA ILE A 112 5.57 8.82 0.27
C ILE A 112 5.63 8.54 1.78
N MET A 113 6.77 8.07 2.29
CA MET A 113 6.93 7.82 3.72
C MET A 113 6.81 9.10 4.54
N GLU A 114 7.45 10.19 4.12
CA GLU A 114 7.31 11.50 4.74
C GLU A 114 5.83 11.92 4.83
N PHE A 115 5.08 11.77 3.73
CA PHE A 115 3.67 12.10 3.69
C PHE A 115 2.86 11.30 4.71
N ILE A 116 2.92 9.95 4.69
CA ILE A 116 2.10 9.12 5.59
C ILE A 116 2.55 9.26 7.05
N HIS A 117 3.85 9.39 7.30
CA HIS A 117 4.39 9.57 8.65
C HIS A 117 3.98 10.93 9.25
N ASN A 118 3.95 12.02 8.47
CA ASN A 118 3.48 13.32 8.93
C ASN A 118 1.98 13.32 9.27
N HIS A 119 1.22 12.37 8.73
CA HIS A 119 -0.18 12.14 9.08
C HIS A 119 -0.39 11.11 10.21
N GLY A 120 0.70 10.79 10.94
CA GLY A 120 0.65 9.94 12.13
C GLY A 120 0.49 8.45 11.84
N ILE A 121 0.74 8.00 10.61
CA ILE A 121 0.52 6.62 10.16
C ILE A 121 1.87 5.96 9.82
N ILE A 122 2.03 4.68 10.16
CA ILE A 122 3.09 3.80 9.68
C ILE A 122 2.46 2.67 8.87
N HIS A 123 3.16 2.29 7.79
CA HIS A 123 2.62 1.32 6.81
C HIS A 123 2.75 -0.13 7.26
N ARG A 124 3.89 -0.53 7.79
CA ARG A 124 4.23 -1.86 8.35
C ARG A 124 4.28 -3.04 7.37
N ASP A 125 4.04 -2.81 6.07
CA ASP A 125 4.17 -3.85 5.04
C ASP A 125 4.80 -3.28 3.76
N ILE A 126 5.98 -2.69 3.91
CA ILE A 126 6.75 -2.15 2.79
C ILE A 126 7.33 -3.30 1.97
N LYS A 127 6.90 -3.39 0.72
CA LYS A 127 7.36 -4.39 -0.26
C LYS A 127 7.07 -3.92 -1.68
N PRO A 128 7.77 -4.48 -2.71
CA PRO A 128 7.57 -4.10 -4.11
C PRO A 128 6.13 -4.20 -4.62
N ASP A 129 5.33 -5.12 -4.04
CA ASP A 129 3.94 -5.35 -4.45
C ASP A 129 3.02 -4.22 -4.02
N ASN A 130 3.35 -3.51 -2.93
CA ASN A 130 2.55 -2.43 -2.36
C ASN A 130 2.91 -1.03 -2.93
N PHE A 131 3.87 -0.96 -3.87
CA PHE A 131 4.16 0.25 -4.64
C PHE A 131 3.80 0.01 -6.11
N THR A 132 2.99 0.88 -6.68
CA THR A 132 2.51 0.80 -8.06
C THR A 132 2.82 2.09 -8.80
N VAL A 133 3.04 2.01 -10.10
CA VAL A 133 3.06 3.23 -10.92
C VAL A 133 1.63 3.67 -11.25
N GLY A 134 1.43 4.93 -11.58
CA GLY A 134 0.15 5.42 -12.04
C GLY A 134 -0.25 4.84 -13.40
N TYR A 135 -1.51 5.04 -13.80
CA TYR A 135 -2.04 4.60 -15.07
C TYR A 135 -2.05 5.74 -16.09
N GLY A 136 -1.79 5.43 -17.37
CA GLY A 136 -1.76 6.41 -18.47
C GLY A 136 -0.65 7.45 -18.29
N ASP A 137 -1.00 8.73 -18.29
CA ASP A 137 -0.04 9.85 -18.20
C ASP A 137 0.69 9.94 -16.86
N LYS A 138 0.15 9.29 -15.84
CA LYS A 138 0.76 9.23 -14.50
C LYS A 138 1.76 8.09 -14.32
N ASN A 139 2.18 7.42 -15.38
CA ASN A 139 3.02 6.21 -15.34
C ASN A 139 4.43 6.41 -14.73
N LYS A 140 4.85 7.65 -14.48
CA LYS A 140 6.10 7.99 -13.78
C LYS A 140 5.91 8.26 -12.29
N GLN A 141 4.67 8.39 -11.83
CA GLN A 141 4.32 8.63 -10.45
C GLN A 141 4.17 7.29 -9.72
N ILE A 142 4.77 7.17 -8.54
CA ILE A 142 4.63 6.01 -7.67
C ILE A 142 3.55 6.29 -6.63
N TYR A 143 2.71 5.29 -6.41
CA TYR A 143 1.66 5.26 -5.40
C TYR A 143 1.93 4.13 -4.41
N VAL A 144 1.63 4.35 -3.14
CA VAL A 144 1.57 3.29 -2.14
C VAL A 144 0.14 2.83 -1.96
N ILE A 145 -0.04 1.51 -1.83
CA ILE A 145 -1.34 0.84 -1.68
C ILE A 145 -1.31 -0.13 -0.50
N ASP A 146 -2.49 -0.59 -0.10
CA ASP A 146 -2.70 -1.64 0.91
C ASP A 146 -2.31 -1.21 2.34
N PHE A 147 -3.19 -0.40 2.95
CA PHE A 147 -3.09 0.03 4.34
C PHE A 147 -3.67 -0.99 5.34
N GLY A 148 -3.94 -2.23 4.91
CA GLY A 148 -4.56 -3.28 5.74
C GLY A 148 -3.76 -3.69 6.98
N LEU A 149 -2.45 -3.43 7.00
CA LEU A 149 -1.58 -3.65 8.16
C LEU A 149 -1.11 -2.34 8.81
N SER A 150 -1.51 -1.19 8.29
CA SER A 150 -1.06 0.11 8.78
C SER A 150 -1.61 0.44 10.17
N LYS A 151 -0.93 1.33 10.88
CA LYS A 151 -1.26 1.71 12.25
C LYS A 151 -0.96 3.19 12.49
N ARG A 152 -1.76 3.85 13.32
CA ARG A 152 -1.36 5.14 13.89
C ARG A 152 -0.26 4.95 14.92
N TYR A 153 0.84 5.68 14.78
CA TYR A 153 1.95 5.67 15.72
C TYR A 153 1.93 6.86 16.68
N ILE A 154 1.01 7.80 16.44
CA ILE A 154 0.74 8.97 17.30
C ILE A 154 -0.69 8.86 17.80
N ASN A 155 -0.91 9.10 19.08
CA ASN A 155 -2.23 9.37 19.63
C ASN A 155 -2.71 10.71 19.10
N THR A 156 -3.87 10.75 18.44
CA THR A 156 -4.40 11.96 17.78
C THR A 156 -4.90 13.03 18.73
N GLU A 157 -5.17 12.69 19.99
CA GLU A 157 -5.65 13.62 21.03
C GLU A 157 -4.49 14.24 21.78
N THR A 158 -3.49 13.43 22.15
CA THR A 158 -2.37 13.84 23.00
C THR A 158 -1.11 14.17 22.21
N TYR A 159 -1.08 13.87 20.91
CA TYR A 159 0.09 13.97 20.02
C TYR A 159 1.32 13.23 20.52
N THR A 160 1.15 12.26 21.42
CA THR A 160 2.23 11.44 21.94
C THR A 160 2.46 10.20 21.07
N HIS A 161 3.72 9.81 20.92
CA HIS A 161 4.11 8.59 20.25
C HIS A 161 3.61 7.36 21.05
N ILE A 162 3.17 6.30 20.35
CA ILE A 162 2.86 5.03 21.00
C ILE A 162 4.06 4.54 21.83
N PRO A 163 3.83 3.92 23.00
CA PRO A 163 4.91 3.49 23.89
C PRO A 163 5.76 2.38 23.26
N TYR A 164 7.01 2.30 23.69
CA TYR A 164 7.88 1.17 23.36
C TYR A 164 7.29 -0.13 23.93
N ASN A 165 7.32 -1.18 23.12
CA ASN A 165 6.92 -2.52 23.55
C ASN A 165 7.82 -3.53 22.78
N ASN A 166 8.34 -4.54 23.48
CA ASN A 166 9.19 -5.60 22.92
C ASN A 166 8.53 -7.00 22.96
N ASP A 167 7.22 -7.03 23.18
CA ASP A 167 6.42 -8.24 23.16
C ASP A 167 5.30 -8.11 22.12
N LYS A 168 5.71 -8.02 20.84
CA LYS A 168 4.82 -7.93 19.69
C LYS A 168 5.05 -9.09 18.73
N GLY A 169 3.97 -9.58 18.15
CA GLY A 169 4.07 -10.53 17.05
C GLY A 169 4.62 -9.86 15.78
N PHE A 170 5.26 -10.65 14.94
CA PHE A 170 5.71 -10.21 13.61
C PHE A 170 4.53 -9.69 12.78
N THR A 171 4.77 -8.60 12.03
CA THR A 171 3.75 -7.99 11.16
C THR A 171 4.34 -7.68 9.79
N GLY A 172 3.63 -8.01 8.71
CA GLY A 172 4.02 -7.70 7.34
C GLY A 172 4.82 -8.81 6.65
N SER A 173 5.71 -8.41 5.76
CA SER A 173 6.45 -9.33 4.86
C SER A 173 7.87 -9.56 5.36
N TYR A 174 8.22 -10.80 5.69
CA TYR A 174 9.52 -11.18 6.29
C TYR A 174 10.73 -10.63 5.53
N ARG A 175 10.72 -10.75 4.21
CA ARG A 175 11.89 -10.45 3.36
C ARG A 175 12.42 -9.03 3.52
N TYR A 176 11.52 -8.05 3.62
CA TYR A 176 11.89 -6.62 3.59
C TYR A 176 11.84 -5.98 4.98
N SER A 177 11.37 -6.71 5.96
CA SER A 177 11.07 -6.18 7.29
C SER A 177 12.33 -5.78 8.07
N SER A 178 12.16 -4.81 8.97
CA SER A 178 13.24 -4.35 9.85
C SER A 178 13.69 -5.42 10.85
N VAL A 179 14.93 -5.32 11.31
CA VAL A 179 15.46 -6.20 12.36
C VAL A 179 14.62 -6.12 13.64
N ARG A 180 14.06 -4.95 13.97
CA ARG A 180 13.23 -4.77 15.16
C ARG A 180 11.91 -5.53 15.06
N ASN A 181 11.30 -5.57 13.87
CA ASN A 181 10.09 -6.36 13.64
C ASN A 181 10.35 -7.85 13.87
N HIS A 182 11.47 -8.38 13.39
CA HIS A 182 11.89 -9.77 13.65
C HIS A 182 12.15 -10.05 15.14
N LYS A 183 12.50 -9.04 15.91
CA LYS A 183 12.68 -9.13 17.37
C LYS A 183 11.41 -8.90 18.17
N GLY A 184 10.26 -8.73 17.52
CA GLY A 184 8.99 -8.51 18.21
C GLY A 184 8.88 -7.14 18.88
N VAL A 185 9.59 -6.11 18.37
CA VAL A 185 9.50 -4.74 18.89
C VAL A 185 8.37 -3.99 18.19
N GLU A 186 7.63 -3.17 18.94
CA GLU A 186 6.59 -2.29 18.38
C GLU A 186 7.20 -1.39 17.29
N LEU A 187 6.58 -1.42 16.11
CA LEU A 187 7.07 -0.72 14.93
C LEU A 187 6.82 0.78 15.00
N SER A 188 7.70 1.53 14.37
CA SER A 188 7.60 2.97 14.23
C SER A 188 8.07 3.42 12.84
N ARG A 189 8.16 4.74 12.60
CA ARG A 189 8.59 5.33 11.32
C ARG A 189 9.91 4.77 10.80
N ARG A 190 10.89 4.54 11.68
CA ARG A 190 12.22 3.99 11.31
C ARG A 190 12.14 2.62 10.64
N ASP A 191 11.15 1.81 11.04
CA ASP A 191 11.01 0.45 10.55
C ASP A 191 10.49 0.43 9.11
N ASP A 192 9.58 1.35 8.75
CA ASP A 192 9.18 1.57 7.35
C ASP A 192 10.38 2.02 6.50
N ILE A 193 11.21 2.95 6.99
CA ILE A 193 12.39 3.44 6.26
C ILE A 193 13.43 2.31 6.09
N GLU A 194 13.69 1.50 7.12
CA GLU A 194 14.58 0.33 7.02
C GLU A 194 14.06 -0.65 5.95
N SER A 195 12.75 -0.87 5.92
CA SER A 195 12.09 -1.73 4.93
C SER A 195 12.19 -1.14 3.50
N VAL A 196 12.08 0.18 3.34
CA VAL A 196 12.34 0.86 2.05
C VAL A 196 13.78 0.61 1.61
N CYS A 197 14.78 0.79 2.50
CA CYS A 197 16.17 0.52 2.17
C CYS A 197 16.39 -0.93 1.71
N ASN A 198 15.82 -1.90 2.43
CA ASN A 198 15.90 -3.31 2.08
C ASN A 198 15.28 -3.58 0.70
N MET A 199 14.13 -2.97 0.38
CA MET A 199 13.50 -3.06 -0.93
C MET A 199 14.37 -2.47 -2.05
N LEU A 200 15.01 -1.33 -1.82
CA LEU A 200 15.91 -0.70 -2.79
C LEU A 200 17.17 -1.53 -3.05
N ILE A 201 17.76 -2.12 -2.01
CA ILE A 201 18.89 -3.07 -2.15
C ILE A 201 18.45 -4.28 -2.97
N TYR A 202 17.25 -4.82 -2.70
CA TYR A 202 16.70 -5.92 -3.48
C TYR A 202 16.55 -5.56 -4.98
N PHE A 203 16.07 -4.36 -5.30
CA PHE A 203 15.98 -3.92 -6.70
C PHE A 203 17.32 -3.83 -7.43
N LEU A 204 18.41 -3.50 -6.71
CA LEU A 204 19.77 -3.44 -7.27
C LEU A 204 20.44 -4.81 -7.38
N LYS A 205 20.22 -5.69 -6.41
CA LYS A 205 20.98 -6.94 -6.23
C LYS A 205 20.17 -8.18 -6.58
N SER A 206 18.85 -8.07 -6.75
CA SER A 206 17.89 -9.17 -6.96
C SER A 206 17.83 -10.19 -5.81
N ARG A 207 18.54 -9.93 -4.74
CA ARG A 207 18.57 -10.75 -3.51
C ARG A 207 18.95 -9.90 -2.32
N LEU A 208 18.61 -10.39 -1.14
CA LEU A 208 19.06 -9.89 0.15
C LEU A 208 19.92 -10.95 0.85
N PRO A 209 20.86 -10.57 1.75
CA PRO A 209 21.78 -11.53 2.36
C PRO A 209 21.12 -12.64 3.17
N TRP A 210 19.88 -12.43 3.62
CA TRP A 210 19.10 -13.38 4.45
C TRP A 210 18.07 -14.18 3.66
N GLN A 211 18.16 -14.24 2.34
CA GLN A 211 17.30 -15.04 1.47
C GLN A 211 17.96 -16.37 1.10
#